data_4aed390061492a32084f76d6646cb827
#
_entry.id   4aed390061492a32084f76d6646cb827
#
_cell.length_a   1.000
_cell.length_b   1.000
_cell.length_c   1.000
_cell.angle_alpha   90.00
_cell.angle_beta   90.00
_cell.angle_gamma   90.00
#
_symmetry.space_group_name_H-M   'P 1'
#
loop_
_entity.id
_entity.type
_entity.pdbx_description
1 polymer ?
#
loop_
_entity_poly.entity_id
_entity_poly.type
_entity_poly.pdbx_seq_one_letter_code
_entity_poly.pdbx_strand_id
1 'polypeptide(L)'
;MRHLLIVEELLSCGRMWGASADSLREEAAVMLLSLARDLVCLPQTRVSALLSSEALAGAVGDSLRLAGVELLLAADGPEQWLRSPPVSPAQFTATLAIAPESSGLLVQRLQQLQSGMWSGVTSLNVSWPQAMLFGDKAATAVWLGAHDLRTPETWLLTESAAERLAGCLAAGRLDLRTGQLWDGGECSDLPVDTALYVLKPRDGCGCGGVQLVCLSREQLAAVRLESESESESVQAGVLSERYRWLLQPLQSGRHCSAALIGRGDQGVVLLPAGEQWIECESGRFRYTGGSLPAGDELQQAVLAPLRQLAILLGGFRGWLGVDFVFVEGGELQIVEINPRLCTSYAGYRLLAETSLPGVLCGDFAVGGGELSWRSERVNFRV
;
A
#
# COMPACT_ATOMS: atom_id res chain seq x y z
N MET A 1 -16.31 -23.54 -12.89
CA MET A 1 -15.03 -23.65 -12.15
C MET A 1 -14.23 -22.39 -12.42
N ARG A 2 -13.76 -21.71 -11.37
CA ARG A 2 -12.89 -20.53 -11.50
C ARG A 2 -11.45 -20.95 -11.62
N HIS A 3 -10.69 -20.19 -12.38
CA HIS A 3 -9.25 -20.32 -12.43
C HIS A 3 -8.63 -18.95 -12.30
N LEU A 4 -7.91 -18.72 -11.19
CA LEU A 4 -7.33 -17.43 -10.83
C LEU A 4 -5.81 -17.45 -11.07
N LEU A 5 -5.28 -16.41 -11.67
CA LEU A 5 -3.85 -16.17 -11.78
C LEU A 5 -3.42 -15.07 -10.82
N ILE A 6 -2.48 -15.37 -9.94
CA ILE A 6 -1.82 -14.40 -9.08
C ILE A 6 -0.45 -14.07 -9.66
N VAL A 7 -0.17 -12.79 -9.85
CA VAL A 7 1.12 -12.25 -10.25
C VAL A 7 1.65 -11.39 -9.12
N GLU A 8 2.57 -11.93 -8.33
CA GLU A 8 3.30 -11.17 -7.33
C GLU A 8 4.66 -10.77 -7.92
N GLU A 9 4.91 -9.48 -8.04
CA GLU A 9 6.02 -8.92 -8.81
C GLU A 9 7.40 -9.37 -8.31
N LEU A 10 7.67 -9.23 -7.00
CA LEU A 10 9.00 -9.46 -6.43
C LEU A 10 9.40 -10.95 -6.45
N LEU A 11 8.43 -11.83 -6.28
CA LEU A 11 8.66 -13.28 -6.33
C LEU A 11 8.65 -13.84 -7.75
N SER A 12 8.08 -13.09 -8.70
CA SER A 12 8.05 -13.50 -10.12
C SER A 12 9.26 -13.01 -10.90
N CYS A 13 9.87 -11.89 -10.54
CA CYS A 13 10.94 -11.30 -11.35
C CYS A 13 12.35 -11.84 -11.04
N GLY A 14 12.56 -12.53 -9.92
CA GLY A 14 13.85 -13.11 -9.55
C GLY A 14 15.00 -12.11 -9.33
N ARG A 15 14.75 -10.81 -9.46
CA ARG A 15 15.78 -9.77 -9.36
C ARG A 15 16.02 -9.40 -7.90
N MET A 16 17.30 -9.23 -7.55
CA MET A 16 17.74 -8.66 -6.27
C MET A 16 17.67 -7.13 -6.34
N TRP A 17 16.81 -6.53 -5.56
CA TRP A 17 16.62 -5.06 -5.50
C TRP A 17 17.39 -4.44 -4.32
N GLY A 18 18.68 -4.72 -4.12
CA GLY A 18 19.50 -4.15 -3.04
C GLY A 18 19.12 -4.64 -1.62
N ALA A 19 19.80 -4.16 -0.59
CA ALA A 19 19.62 -4.62 0.80
C ALA A 19 18.25 -4.29 1.44
N SER A 20 17.50 -3.33 0.91
CA SER A 20 16.11 -3.05 1.36
C SER A 20 15.07 -4.01 0.75
N ALA A 21 15.48 -4.86 -0.18
CA ALA A 21 14.58 -5.78 -0.87
C ALA A 21 14.19 -7.01 -0.05
N ASP A 22 14.97 -7.40 0.95
CA ASP A 22 14.67 -8.59 1.73
C ASP A 22 13.37 -8.41 2.54
N SER A 23 13.20 -7.27 3.20
CA SER A 23 11.95 -6.94 3.91
C SER A 23 10.75 -6.90 2.97
N LEU A 24 10.88 -6.28 1.80
CA LEU A 24 9.80 -6.22 0.80
C LEU A 24 9.46 -7.61 0.24
N ARG A 25 10.45 -8.50 0.09
CA ARG A 25 10.22 -9.89 -0.35
C ARG A 25 9.51 -10.71 0.73
N GLU A 26 9.84 -10.49 2.01
CA GLU A 26 9.13 -11.10 3.13
C GLU A 26 7.66 -10.66 3.15
N GLU A 27 7.39 -9.36 3.01
CA GLU A 27 6.04 -8.83 2.90
C GLU A 27 5.28 -9.43 1.71
N ALA A 28 5.93 -9.49 0.53
CA ALA A 28 5.39 -10.08 -0.68
C ALA A 28 5.03 -11.55 -0.48
N ALA A 29 5.91 -12.32 0.17
CA ALA A 29 5.67 -13.72 0.49
C ALA A 29 4.49 -13.90 1.46
N VAL A 30 4.39 -13.07 2.49
CA VAL A 30 3.26 -13.07 3.43
C VAL A 30 1.95 -12.78 2.71
N MET A 31 1.91 -11.78 1.84
CA MET A 31 0.71 -11.43 1.06
C MET A 31 0.31 -12.56 0.10
N LEU A 32 1.25 -13.07 -0.69
CA LEU A 32 0.99 -14.13 -1.67
C LEU A 32 0.52 -15.41 -0.99
N LEU A 33 1.24 -15.89 0.02
CA LEU A 33 0.92 -17.13 0.74
C LEU A 33 -0.42 -17.04 1.46
N SER A 34 -0.72 -15.92 2.08
CA SER A 34 -1.98 -15.70 2.78
C SER A 34 -3.15 -15.71 1.82
N LEU A 35 -3.07 -14.91 0.76
CA LEU A 35 -4.14 -14.82 -0.24
C LEU A 35 -4.34 -16.14 -1.00
N ALA A 36 -3.27 -16.77 -1.47
CA ALA A 36 -3.36 -17.99 -2.25
C ALA A 36 -3.99 -19.13 -1.46
N ARG A 37 -3.60 -19.31 -0.19
CA ARG A 37 -4.21 -20.29 0.74
C ARG A 37 -5.70 -20.08 0.93
N ASP A 38 -6.13 -18.82 1.05
CA ASP A 38 -7.55 -18.52 1.25
C ASP A 38 -8.34 -18.70 -0.05
N LEU A 39 -7.76 -18.37 -1.21
CA LEU A 39 -8.39 -18.54 -2.52
C LEU A 39 -8.61 -20.01 -2.89
N VAL A 40 -7.68 -20.90 -2.58
CA VAL A 40 -7.86 -22.34 -2.87
C VAL A 40 -8.95 -22.99 -2.02
N CYS A 41 -9.31 -22.36 -0.90
CA CYS A 41 -10.43 -22.80 -0.05
C CYS A 41 -11.79 -22.44 -0.64
N LEU A 42 -11.86 -21.57 -1.66
CA LEU A 42 -13.13 -21.23 -2.31
C LEU A 42 -13.65 -22.42 -3.14
N PRO A 43 -14.96 -22.71 -3.09
CA PRO A 43 -15.55 -23.83 -3.84
C PRO A 43 -15.26 -23.70 -5.35
N GLN A 44 -14.90 -24.81 -5.98
CA GLN A 44 -14.67 -24.91 -7.42
C GLN A 44 -13.66 -23.88 -7.94
N THR A 45 -12.64 -23.58 -7.15
CA THR A 45 -11.60 -22.60 -7.48
C THR A 45 -10.24 -23.27 -7.65
N ARG A 46 -9.57 -23.00 -8.75
CA ARG A 46 -8.18 -23.33 -9.03
C ARG A 46 -7.36 -22.04 -8.97
N VAL A 47 -6.20 -22.10 -8.39
CA VAL A 47 -5.29 -20.95 -8.25
C VAL A 47 -3.95 -21.29 -8.86
N SER A 48 -3.45 -20.43 -9.74
CA SER A 48 -2.09 -20.47 -10.26
C SER A 48 -1.32 -19.25 -9.78
N ALA A 49 -0.06 -19.42 -9.40
CA ALA A 49 0.85 -18.34 -9.02
C ALA A 49 2.05 -18.32 -9.95
N LEU A 50 2.38 -17.13 -10.45
CA LEU A 50 3.55 -16.92 -11.29
C LEU A 50 4.76 -16.67 -10.39
N LEU A 51 5.85 -17.42 -10.58
CA LEU A 51 7.07 -17.36 -9.78
C LEU A 51 8.31 -17.40 -10.63
N SER A 52 9.39 -16.77 -10.17
CA SER A 52 10.74 -16.99 -10.71
C SER A 52 11.25 -18.40 -10.39
N SER A 53 12.31 -18.84 -11.06
CA SER A 53 12.95 -20.14 -10.78
C SER A 53 13.43 -20.25 -9.34
N GLU A 54 13.96 -19.17 -8.76
CA GLU A 54 14.42 -19.09 -7.38
C GLU A 54 13.25 -19.27 -6.38
N ALA A 55 12.19 -18.48 -6.54
CA ALA A 55 11.00 -18.55 -5.65
C ALA A 55 10.27 -19.89 -5.78
N LEU A 56 10.26 -20.47 -6.99
CA LEU A 56 9.65 -21.77 -7.28
C LEU A 56 10.40 -22.93 -6.60
N ALA A 57 11.73 -22.85 -6.53
CA ALA A 57 12.58 -23.85 -5.86
C ALA A 57 12.72 -23.65 -4.36
N GLY A 58 12.29 -22.50 -3.83
CA GLY A 58 12.42 -22.13 -2.42
C GLY A 58 11.19 -22.43 -1.57
N ALA A 59 11.25 -22.05 -0.28
CA ALA A 59 10.21 -22.29 0.72
C ALA A 59 8.83 -21.72 0.33
N VAL A 60 8.78 -20.62 -0.43
CA VAL A 60 7.53 -20.05 -0.94
C VAL A 60 6.86 -21.02 -1.92
N GLY A 61 7.62 -21.54 -2.89
CA GLY A 61 7.11 -22.52 -3.86
C GLY A 61 6.61 -23.79 -3.17
N ASP A 62 7.37 -24.32 -2.21
CA ASP A 62 6.96 -25.50 -1.44
C ASP A 62 5.66 -25.25 -0.65
N SER A 63 5.56 -24.09 0.00
CA SER A 63 4.36 -23.71 0.78
C SER A 63 3.12 -23.57 -0.11
N LEU A 64 3.27 -23.04 -1.33
CA LEU A 64 2.18 -22.90 -2.30
C LEU A 64 1.76 -24.27 -2.87
N ARG A 65 2.71 -25.17 -3.19
CA ARG A 65 2.41 -26.54 -3.62
C ARG A 65 1.61 -27.31 -2.55
N LEU A 66 2.06 -27.22 -1.29
CA LEU A 66 1.35 -27.84 -0.17
C LEU A 66 -0.07 -27.30 0.02
N ALA A 67 -0.29 -26.02 -0.32
CA ALA A 67 -1.61 -25.42 -0.33
C ALA A 67 -2.48 -25.80 -1.54
N GLY A 68 -1.95 -26.52 -2.53
CA GLY A 68 -2.67 -26.91 -3.74
C GLY A 68 -2.69 -25.83 -4.83
N VAL A 69 -1.77 -24.88 -4.79
CA VAL A 69 -1.59 -23.84 -5.82
C VAL A 69 -0.76 -24.38 -6.96
N GLU A 70 -1.23 -24.18 -8.18
CA GLU A 70 -0.45 -24.47 -9.38
C GLU A 70 0.65 -23.42 -9.58
N LEU A 71 1.88 -23.85 -9.82
CA LEU A 71 3.00 -22.93 -10.00
C LEU A 71 3.36 -22.80 -11.47
N LEU A 72 3.46 -21.54 -11.92
CA LEU A 72 3.85 -21.19 -13.28
C LEU A 72 5.22 -20.50 -13.24
N LEU A 73 6.13 -20.92 -14.11
CA LEU A 73 7.49 -20.38 -14.18
C LEU A 73 7.54 -19.10 -15.03
N ALA A 74 8.00 -18.01 -14.45
CA ALA A 74 8.37 -16.79 -15.14
C ALA A 74 9.89 -16.74 -15.34
N ALA A 75 10.40 -17.50 -16.31
CA ALA A 75 11.84 -17.61 -16.55
C ALA A 75 12.50 -16.24 -16.84
N ASP A 76 11.83 -15.40 -17.63
CA ASP A 76 12.29 -14.08 -18.05
C ASP A 76 11.53 -12.93 -17.34
N GLY A 77 10.95 -13.24 -16.18
CA GLY A 77 10.17 -12.32 -15.37
C GLY A 77 8.70 -12.18 -15.79
N PRO A 78 7.87 -11.53 -14.96
CA PRO A 78 6.44 -11.45 -15.14
C PRO A 78 6.06 -10.62 -16.38
N GLU A 79 6.81 -9.58 -16.71
CA GLU A 79 6.53 -8.74 -17.87
C GLU A 79 6.54 -9.54 -19.18
N GLN A 80 7.60 -10.30 -19.40
CA GLN A 80 7.74 -11.11 -20.62
C GLN A 80 6.72 -12.25 -20.64
N TRP A 81 6.47 -12.88 -19.48
CA TRP A 81 5.47 -13.93 -19.36
C TRP A 81 4.07 -13.44 -19.72
N LEU A 82 3.66 -12.28 -19.20
CA LEU A 82 2.35 -11.69 -19.49
C LEU A 82 2.20 -11.20 -20.94
N ARG A 83 3.30 -10.79 -21.56
CA ARG A 83 3.33 -10.36 -22.98
C ARG A 83 3.20 -11.53 -23.93
N SER A 84 3.77 -12.68 -23.58
CA SER A 84 3.77 -13.89 -24.40
C SER A 84 3.60 -15.14 -23.52
N PRO A 85 2.41 -15.34 -22.95
CA PRO A 85 2.20 -16.45 -22.02
C PRO A 85 2.24 -17.79 -22.76
N PRO A 86 2.87 -18.82 -22.15
CA PRO A 86 2.93 -20.17 -22.74
C PRO A 86 1.57 -20.88 -22.72
N VAL A 87 0.59 -20.28 -22.06
CA VAL A 87 -0.78 -20.77 -21.91
C VAL A 87 -1.78 -19.70 -22.34
N SER A 88 -2.94 -20.09 -22.85
CA SER A 88 -3.96 -19.12 -23.26
C SER A 88 -4.49 -18.33 -22.06
N PRO A 89 -4.53 -16.98 -22.10
CA PRO A 89 -5.19 -16.18 -21.07
C PRO A 89 -6.64 -16.59 -20.80
N ALA A 90 -7.35 -17.07 -21.82
CA ALA A 90 -8.75 -17.49 -21.71
C ALA A 90 -8.98 -18.69 -20.77
N GLN A 91 -7.93 -19.40 -20.36
CA GLN A 91 -8.07 -20.42 -19.31
C GLN A 91 -8.29 -19.82 -17.92
N PHE A 92 -7.92 -18.56 -17.71
CA PHE A 92 -8.12 -17.86 -16.42
C PHE A 92 -9.44 -17.10 -16.46
N THR A 93 -10.18 -17.19 -15.37
CA THR A 93 -11.41 -16.41 -15.18
C THR A 93 -11.13 -15.05 -14.55
N ALA A 94 -10.06 -14.97 -13.75
CA ALA A 94 -9.64 -13.71 -13.14
C ALA A 94 -8.13 -13.66 -12.89
N THR A 95 -7.62 -12.44 -12.76
CA THR A 95 -6.23 -12.14 -12.43
C THR A 95 -6.15 -11.22 -11.22
N LEU A 96 -5.08 -11.35 -10.43
CA LEU A 96 -4.73 -10.44 -9.36
C LEU A 96 -3.24 -10.17 -9.37
N ALA A 97 -2.86 -8.90 -9.48
CA ALA A 97 -1.48 -8.45 -9.36
C ALA A 97 -1.20 -7.91 -7.95
N ILE A 98 -0.06 -8.27 -7.40
CA ILE A 98 0.53 -7.68 -6.20
C ILE A 98 1.90 -7.16 -6.64
N ALA A 99 2.04 -5.84 -6.68
CA ALA A 99 3.28 -5.21 -7.13
C ALA A 99 3.48 -3.90 -6.36
N PRO A 100 4.72 -3.48 -6.14
CA PRO A 100 5.00 -2.17 -5.56
C PRO A 100 4.61 -1.05 -6.54
N GLU A 101 4.28 0.11 -6.01
CA GLU A 101 4.02 1.33 -6.77
C GLU A 101 5.30 1.89 -7.41
N SER A 102 6.45 1.57 -6.81
CA SER A 102 7.76 2.07 -7.20
C SER A 102 8.04 1.87 -8.69
N SER A 103 8.57 2.91 -9.34
CA SER A 103 8.90 2.93 -10.78
C SER A 103 7.72 2.53 -11.69
N GLY A 104 6.50 2.75 -11.22
CA GLY A 104 5.29 2.45 -11.96
C GLY A 104 5.03 0.96 -12.22
N LEU A 105 5.67 0.05 -11.49
CA LEU A 105 5.55 -1.40 -11.69
C LEU A 105 4.12 -1.90 -11.58
N LEU A 106 3.39 -1.48 -10.55
CA LEU A 106 1.97 -1.85 -10.41
C LEU A 106 1.17 -1.41 -11.63
N VAL A 107 1.34 -0.16 -12.08
CA VAL A 107 0.63 0.39 -13.25
C VAL A 107 0.94 -0.44 -14.50
N GLN A 108 2.21 -0.76 -14.74
CA GLN A 108 2.63 -1.57 -15.88
C GLN A 108 1.98 -2.96 -15.86
N ARG A 109 1.94 -3.63 -14.70
CA ARG A 109 1.28 -4.94 -14.56
C ARG A 109 -0.21 -4.86 -14.79
N LEU A 110 -0.87 -3.84 -14.25
CA LEU A 110 -2.29 -3.63 -14.46
C LEU A 110 -2.63 -3.28 -15.91
N GLN A 111 -1.82 -2.46 -16.58
CA GLN A 111 -1.99 -2.20 -18.01
C GLN A 111 -1.91 -3.50 -18.84
N GLN A 112 -0.94 -4.38 -18.54
CA GLN A 112 -0.84 -5.67 -19.21
C GLN A 112 -2.05 -6.57 -18.96
N LEU A 113 -2.48 -6.70 -17.68
CA LEU A 113 -3.57 -7.58 -17.28
C LEU A 113 -4.97 -7.06 -17.62
N GLN A 114 -5.12 -5.77 -17.88
CA GLN A 114 -6.42 -5.12 -18.16
C GLN A 114 -6.58 -4.75 -19.64
N SER A 115 -5.65 -5.13 -20.50
CA SER A 115 -5.68 -4.78 -21.93
C SER A 115 -5.20 -5.93 -22.83
N GLY A 116 -5.28 -5.72 -24.14
CA GLY A 116 -4.77 -6.66 -25.12
C GLY A 116 -5.36 -8.07 -24.99
N MET A 117 -4.51 -9.09 -24.97
CA MET A 117 -4.94 -10.49 -24.88
C MET A 117 -5.57 -10.89 -23.54
N TRP A 118 -5.38 -10.06 -22.49
CA TRP A 118 -5.93 -10.27 -21.15
C TRP A 118 -7.27 -9.55 -20.93
N SER A 119 -7.73 -8.71 -21.87
CA SER A 119 -8.95 -7.89 -21.72
C SER A 119 -10.23 -8.68 -21.44
N GLY A 120 -10.25 -9.98 -21.82
CA GLY A 120 -11.37 -10.89 -21.54
C GLY A 120 -11.32 -11.56 -20.15
N VAL A 121 -10.26 -11.33 -19.38
CA VAL A 121 -10.05 -11.91 -18.04
C VAL A 121 -10.38 -10.85 -16.99
N THR A 122 -11.19 -11.20 -16.00
CA THR A 122 -11.59 -10.23 -14.95
C THR A 122 -10.38 -9.85 -14.09
N SER A 123 -10.03 -8.57 -14.03
CA SER A 123 -9.04 -8.10 -13.06
C SER A 123 -9.66 -7.91 -11.68
N LEU A 124 -9.04 -8.49 -10.65
CA LEU A 124 -9.39 -8.30 -9.24
C LEU A 124 -8.58 -7.16 -8.59
N ASN A 125 -8.09 -6.24 -9.39
CA ASN A 125 -7.39 -5.03 -8.96
C ASN A 125 -8.22 -3.80 -9.33
N VAL A 126 -7.86 -2.67 -8.74
CA VAL A 126 -8.29 -1.34 -9.23
C VAL A 126 -7.90 -1.17 -10.70
N SER A 127 -8.51 -0.22 -11.38
CA SER A 127 -8.10 0.10 -12.75
C SER A 127 -6.69 0.69 -12.78
N TRP A 128 -5.94 0.49 -13.87
CA TRP A 128 -4.61 1.07 -13.99
C TRP A 128 -4.55 2.60 -13.88
N PRO A 129 -5.58 3.39 -14.30
CA PRO A 129 -5.60 4.84 -14.04
C PRO A 129 -5.75 5.17 -12.56
N GLN A 130 -6.55 4.39 -11.79
CA GLN A 130 -6.63 4.56 -10.35
C GLN A 130 -5.31 4.18 -9.66
N ALA A 131 -4.66 3.12 -10.12
CA ALA A 131 -3.34 2.74 -9.62
C ALA A 131 -2.27 3.80 -9.93
N MET A 132 -2.35 4.46 -11.07
CA MET A 132 -1.47 5.57 -11.43
C MET A 132 -1.69 6.80 -10.54
N LEU A 133 -2.95 7.13 -10.25
CA LEU A 133 -3.29 8.24 -9.35
C LEU A 133 -2.79 7.99 -7.93
N PHE A 134 -3.15 6.83 -7.35
CA PHE A 134 -2.88 6.54 -5.94
C PHE A 134 -1.47 5.99 -5.68
N GLY A 135 -0.81 5.46 -6.69
CA GLY A 135 0.61 5.09 -6.62
C GLY A 135 1.56 6.30 -6.55
N ASP A 136 1.07 7.47 -6.93
CA ASP A 136 1.76 8.75 -6.83
C ASP A 136 1.24 9.54 -5.61
N LYS A 137 2.06 9.60 -4.55
CA LYS A 137 1.69 10.26 -3.29
C LYS A 137 1.40 11.76 -3.44
N ALA A 138 2.05 12.44 -4.41
CA ALA A 138 1.79 13.84 -4.69
C ALA A 138 0.44 14.02 -5.37
N ALA A 139 0.16 13.23 -6.40
CA ALA A 139 -1.13 13.25 -7.08
C ALA A 139 -2.26 12.88 -6.11
N THR A 140 -2.02 11.90 -5.24
CA THR A 140 -2.95 11.51 -4.17
C THR A 140 -3.25 12.67 -3.23
N ALA A 141 -2.22 13.40 -2.75
CA ALA A 141 -2.42 14.54 -1.85
C ALA A 141 -3.25 15.66 -2.51
N VAL A 142 -2.96 15.98 -3.76
CA VAL A 142 -3.74 16.97 -4.54
C VAL A 142 -5.19 16.50 -4.71
N TRP A 143 -5.39 15.23 -5.08
CA TRP A 143 -6.72 14.66 -5.26
C TRP A 143 -7.53 14.65 -3.96
N LEU A 144 -6.92 14.26 -2.84
CA LEU A 144 -7.56 14.28 -1.52
C LEU A 144 -8.00 15.69 -1.13
N GLY A 145 -7.12 16.69 -1.28
CA GLY A 145 -7.43 18.08 -1.02
C GLY A 145 -8.57 18.64 -1.88
N ALA A 146 -8.60 18.27 -3.18
CA ALA A 146 -9.67 18.67 -4.09
C ALA A 146 -11.05 18.07 -3.74
N HIS A 147 -11.09 17.06 -2.90
CA HIS A 147 -12.30 16.39 -2.45
C HIS A 147 -12.58 16.56 -0.94
N ASP A 148 -11.98 17.57 -0.32
CA ASP A 148 -12.16 17.89 1.11
C ASP A 148 -11.79 16.72 2.05
N LEU A 149 -10.90 15.83 1.63
CA LEU A 149 -10.31 14.78 2.44
C LEU A 149 -8.99 15.28 3.04
N ARG A 150 -8.88 15.22 4.37
CA ARG A 150 -7.70 15.75 5.06
C ARG A 150 -6.47 14.90 4.78
N THR A 151 -5.38 15.56 4.42
CA THR A 151 -4.06 14.99 4.18
C THR A 151 -2.99 15.97 4.66
N PRO A 152 -1.79 15.54 5.05
CA PRO A 152 -0.70 16.46 5.40
C PRO A 152 -0.35 17.39 4.23
N GLU A 153 0.01 18.63 4.56
CA GLU A 153 0.59 19.55 3.57
C GLU A 153 1.80 18.87 2.89
N THR A 154 1.90 18.97 1.58
CA THR A 154 2.86 18.19 0.81
C THR A 154 3.64 19.07 -0.14
N TRP A 155 4.97 19.07 -0.03
CA TRP A 155 5.88 19.79 -0.91
C TRP A 155 6.66 18.82 -1.78
N LEU A 156 6.77 19.16 -3.07
CA LEU A 156 7.53 18.39 -4.04
C LEU A 156 9.01 18.80 -4.00
N LEU A 157 9.90 17.82 -4.09
CA LEU A 157 11.34 18.03 -4.07
C LEU A 157 12.03 17.35 -5.25
N THR A 158 13.06 18.04 -5.77
CA THR A 158 14.03 17.44 -6.68
C THR A 158 14.94 16.45 -5.93
N GLU A 159 15.61 15.58 -6.66
CA GLU A 159 16.60 14.64 -6.07
C GLU A 159 17.67 15.42 -5.27
N SER A 160 18.24 16.49 -5.85
CA SER A 160 19.26 17.30 -5.19
C SER A 160 18.78 18.00 -3.92
N ALA A 161 17.51 18.43 -3.88
CA ALA A 161 16.90 18.98 -2.67
C ALA A 161 16.74 17.91 -1.58
N ALA A 162 16.25 16.73 -1.97
CA ALA A 162 16.08 15.61 -1.05
C ALA A 162 17.44 15.14 -0.47
N GLU A 163 18.48 15.04 -1.29
CA GLU A 163 19.84 14.69 -0.84
C GLU A 163 20.39 15.70 0.20
N ARG A 164 20.14 17.02 -0.01
CA ARG A 164 20.53 18.03 0.99
C ARG A 164 19.79 17.82 2.31
N LEU A 165 18.49 17.52 2.26
CA LEU A 165 17.66 17.31 3.46
C LEU A 165 17.95 15.96 4.14
N ALA A 166 18.37 14.94 3.40
CA ALA A 166 18.78 13.66 3.97
C ALA A 166 19.99 13.79 4.91
N GLY A 167 20.79 14.85 4.78
CA GLY A 167 21.83 15.22 5.75
C GLY A 167 21.30 15.75 7.09
N CYS A 168 19.99 16.07 7.18
CA CYS A 168 19.33 16.59 8.38
C CYS A 168 18.54 15.50 9.12
N LEU A 169 18.95 14.22 9.03
CA LEU A 169 18.30 13.12 9.74
C LEU A 169 18.20 13.40 11.23
N ALA A 170 17.03 13.17 11.79
CA ALA A 170 16.81 13.25 13.23
C ALA A 170 17.53 12.08 13.91
N ALA A 171 18.32 12.39 14.93
CA ALA A 171 18.97 11.37 15.76
C ALA A 171 17.97 10.76 16.77
N GLY A 172 18.32 9.58 17.30
CA GLY A 172 17.54 8.95 18.36
C GLY A 172 16.28 8.22 17.88
N ARG A 173 15.45 7.86 18.85
CA ARG A 173 14.18 7.15 18.65
C ARG A 173 12.99 8.11 18.75
N LEU A 174 12.11 8.09 17.78
CA LEU A 174 10.90 8.89 17.79
C LEU A 174 9.73 8.12 18.43
N ASP A 175 9.05 8.73 19.39
CA ASP A 175 7.72 8.32 19.77
C ASP A 175 6.70 8.95 18.81
N LEU A 176 6.13 8.14 17.93
CA LEU A 176 5.19 8.59 16.91
C LEU A 176 3.87 9.13 17.48
N ARG A 177 3.50 8.77 18.71
CA ARG A 177 2.27 9.25 19.34
C ARG A 177 2.42 10.68 19.83
N THR A 178 3.56 10.99 20.45
CA THR A 178 3.81 12.29 21.05
C THR A 178 4.66 13.22 20.17
N GLY A 179 5.36 12.65 19.20
CA GLY A 179 6.34 13.39 18.39
C GLY A 179 7.65 13.68 19.14
N GLN A 180 7.87 13.08 20.30
CA GLN A 180 9.08 13.27 21.10
C GLN A 180 10.23 12.40 20.60
N LEU A 181 11.44 12.99 20.55
CA LEU A 181 12.68 12.27 20.28
C LEU A 181 13.34 11.85 21.59
N TRP A 182 13.94 10.66 21.58
CA TRP A 182 14.67 10.08 22.70
C TRP A 182 16.08 9.69 22.23
N ASP A 183 17.11 10.17 22.92
CA ASP A 183 18.51 9.81 22.65
C ASP A 183 19.14 9.26 23.93
N GLY A 184 19.74 8.06 23.85
CA GLY A 184 20.32 7.38 25.00
C GLY A 184 19.38 7.08 26.16
N GLY A 185 18.04 7.12 25.95
CA GLY A 185 17.00 6.90 26.95
C GLY A 185 16.49 8.18 27.61
N GLU A 186 16.99 9.34 27.24
CA GLU A 186 16.52 10.64 27.70
C GLU A 186 15.69 11.34 26.60
N CYS A 187 14.71 12.15 26.99
CA CYS A 187 13.94 12.99 26.07
C CYS A 187 14.87 14.09 25.51
N SER A 188 14.96 14.17 24.18
CA SER A 188 15.79 15.15 23.51
C SER A 188 14.94 16.31 23.03
N ASP A 189 15.30 17.52 23.44
CA ASP A 189 14.67 18.74 22.91
C ASP A 189 15.14 18.96 21.46
N LEU A 190 14.20 19.40 20.62
CA LEU A 190 14.56 19.85 19.28
C LEU A 190 15.40 21.12 19.35
N PRO A 191 16.36 21.30 18.43
CA PRO A 191 17.07 22.57 18.31
C PRO A 191 16.08 23.74 18.16
N VAL A 192 16.45 24.89 18.70
CA VAL A 192 15.60 26.11 18.65
C VAL A 192 15.25 26.42 17.19
N ASP A 193 13.97 26.78 16.94
CA ASP A 193 13.44 27.12 15.63
C ASP A 193 13.47 25.98 14.58
N THR A 194 13.47 24.72 15.04
CA THR A 194 13.36 23.54 14.16
C THR A 194 12.05 22.79 14.38
N ALA A 195 11.68 21.98 13.38
CA ALA A 195 10.53 21.08 13.45
C ALA A 195 10.83 19.78 12.69
N LEU A 196 10.02 18.74 12.97
CA LEU A 196 10.16 17.43 12.38
C LEU A 196 9.30 17.30 11.12
N TYR A 197 9.92 16.73 10.08
CA TYR A 197 9.31 16.46 8.79
C TYR A 197 9.60 15.03 8.34
N VAL A 198 8.71 14.50 7.50
CA VAL A 198 8.89 13.22 6.84
C VAL A 198 9.30 13.47 5.39
N LEU A 199 10.51 13.09 5.05
CA LEU A 199 11.02 13.04 3.69
C LEU A 199 10.78 11.63 3.13
N LYS A 200 10.08 11.52 1.99
CA LYS A 200 9.72 10.21 1.41
C LYS A 200 9.74 10.22 -0.11
N PRO A 201 10.01 9.06 -0.76
CA PRO A 201 9.84 8.93 -2.20
C PRO A 201 8.40 9.20 -2.62
N ARG A 202 8.22 9.83 -3.78
CA ARG A 202 6.92 10.12 -4.38
C ARG A 202 6.17 8.84 -4.75
N ASP A 203 6.88 7.84 -5.28
CA ASP A 203 6.40 6.50 -5.58
C ASP A 203 7.17 5.49 -4.71
N GLY A 204 6.50 4.62 -4.02
CA GLY A 204 7.16 3.65 -3.14
C GLY A 204 6.18 2.92 -2.26
N CYS A 205 6.60 1.78 -1.74
CA CYS A 205 5.82 0.94 -0.85
C CYS A 205 6.57 0.65 0.45
N GLY A 206 5.85 0.31 1.49
CA GLY A 206 6.41 0.09 2.82
C GLY A 206 7.05 1.38 3.35
N CYS A 207 8.04 1.24 4.21
CA CYS A 207 8.82 2.38 4.71
C CYS A 207 10.11 2.62 3.91
N GLY A 208 10.23 2.07 2.69
CA GLY A 208 11.42 2.18 1.85
C GLY A 208 11.75 3.64 1.50
N GLY A 209 12.90 4.12 1.95
CA GLY A 209 13.34 5.49 1.71
C GLY A 209 12.66 6.57 2.55
N VAL A 210 11.72 6.23 3.42
CA VAL A 210 11.05 7.19 4.32
C VAL A 210 12.01 7.58 5.45
N GLN A 211 12.19 8.89 5.64
CA GLN A 211 13.17 9.45 6.57
C GLN A 211 12.52 10.56 7.42
N LEU A 212 12.90 10.61 8.70
CA LEU A 212 12.58 11.72 9.59
C LEU A 212 13.72 12.73 9.53
N VAL A 213 13.40 13.97 9.19
CA VAL A 213 14.36 15.07 9.12
C VAL A 213 13.94 16.19 10.08
N CYS A 214 14.94 16.85 10.69
CA CYS A 214 14.74 18.00 11.54
C CYS A 214 15.18 19.24 10.77
N LEU A 215 14.26 20.15 10.45
CA LEU A 215 14.51 21.31 9.61
C LEU A 215 14.30 22.62 10.35
N SER A 216 15.19 23.60 10.11
CA SER A 216 15.01 24.97 10.55
C SER A 216 13.95 25.69 9.70
N ARG A 217 13.46 26.82 10.20
CA ARG A 217 12.53 27.69 9.44
C ARG A 217 13.11 28.16 8.11
N GLU A 218 14.42 28.42 8.05
CA GLU A 218 15.10 28.86 6.84
C GLU A 218 15.15 27.73 5.79
N GLN A 219 15.50 26.50 6.22
CA GLN A 219 15.48 25.32 5.34
C GLN A 219 14.09 25.04 4.80
N LEU A 220 13.05 25.15 5.63
CA LEU A 220 11.68 24.99 5.21
C LEU A 220 11.24 26.07 4.22
N ALA A 221 11.63 27.33 4.44
CA ALA A 221 11.33 28.41 3.51
C ALA A 221 11.94 28.17 2.13
N ALA A 222 13.16 27.65 2.07
CA ALA A 222 13.80 27.28 0.81
C ALA A 222 13.05 26.15 0.08
N VAL A 223 12.58 25.13 0.81
CA VAL A 223 11.75 24.06 0.27
C VAL A 223 10.45 24.58 -0.33
N ARG A 224 9.77 25.47 0.38
CA ARG A 224 8.49 26.07 -0.07
C ARG A 224 8.67 26.84 -1.38
N LEU A 225 9.71 27.65 -1.48
CA LEU A 225 10.03 28.42 -2.70
C LEU A 225 10.31 27.50 -3.88
N GLU A 226 11.07 26.40 -3.69
CA GLU A 226 11.31 25.41 -4.74
C GLU A 226 10.00 24.73 -5.19
N SER A 227 9.11 24.40 -4.27
CA SER A 227 7.83 23.73 -4.56
C SER A 227 6.80 24.66 -5.20
N GLU A 228 6.71 25.92 -4.79
CA GLU A 228 5.75 26.90 -5.30
C GLU A 228 6.03 27.28 -6.75
N SER A 229 7.29 27.29 -7.18
CA SER A 229 7.67 27.53 -8.57
C SER A 229 7.09 26.51 -9.57
N GLU A 230 6.58 25.39 -9.06
CA GLU A 230 6.06 24.26 -9.85
C GLU A 230 4.55 24.00 -9.65
N SER A 231 3.91 24.74 -8.74
CA SER A 231 2.48 24.55 -8.44
C SER A 231 1.57 24.69 -9.67
N GLU A 232 1.98 25.47 -10.68
CA GLU A 232 1.28 25.61 -11.96
C GLU A 232 1.32 24.31 -12.79
N SER A 233 2.43 23.54 -12.73
CA SER A 233 2.56 22.26 -13.45
C SER A 233 1.74 21.15 -12.80
N VAL A 234 1.60 21.18 -11.47
CA VAL A 234 0.77 20.23 -10.71
C VAL A 234 -0.71 20.37 -11.02
N GLN A 235 -1.18 21.62 -11.19
CA GLN A 235 -2.57 21.91 -11.58
C GLN A 235 -2.89 21.45 -13.00
N ALA A 236 -1.89 21.37 -13.89
CA ALA A 236 -2.05 20.86 -15.25
C ALA A 236 -2.09 19.32 -15.34
N GLY A 237 -2.00 18.58 -14.23
CA GLY A 237 -2.05 17.11 -14.21
C GLY A 237 -0.78 16.43 -14.74
N VAL A 238 0.27 17.17 -15.04
CA VAL A 238 1.56 16.67 -15.52
C VAL A 238 2.59 16.89 -14.41
N LEU A 239 2.71 15.93 -13.51
CA LEU A 239 3.80 15.96 -12.53
C LEU A 239 5.10 15.60 -13.24
N SER A 240 6.02 16.56 -13.31
CA SER A 240 7.34 16.36 -13.92
C SER A 240 8.10 15.21 -13.20
N GLU A 241 8.75 14.32 -13.96
CA GLU A 241 9.61 13.26 -13.42
C GLU A 241 10.82 13.79 -12.65
N ARG A 242 11.08 15.10 -12.72
CA ARG A 242 12.14 15.80 -11.98
C ARG A 242 11.92 15.75 -10.46
N TYR A 243 10.64 15.69 -10.01
CA TYR A 243 10.28 15.70 -8.59
C TYR A 243 9.95 14.29 -8.13
N ARG A 244 10.92 13.62 -7.54
CA ARG A 244 10.81 12.23 -7.07
C ARG A 244 10.60 12.10 -5.57
N TRP A 245 10.67 13.20 -4.85
CA TRP A 245 10.58 13.23 -3.39
C TRP A 245 9.49 14.15 -2.89
N LEU A 246 9.02 13.88 -1.70
CA LEU A 246 8.04 14.67 -0.97
C LEU A 246 8.56 15.01 0.41
N LEU A 247 8.20 16.19 0.89
CA LEU A 247 8.34 16.58 2.28
C LEU A 247 6.95 16.85 2.85
N GLN A 248 6.68 16.31 4.05
CA GLN A 248 5.44 16.51 4.79
C GLN A 248 5.76 16.82 6.25
N PRO A 249 4.97 17.67 6.96
CA PRO A 249 5.11 17.80 8.40
C PRO A 249 4.89 16.43 9.06
N LEU A 250 5.67 16.10 10.09
CA LEU A 250 5.40 14.93 10.90
C LEU A 250 4.03 15.09 11.56
N GLN A 251 3.18 14.09 11.37
CA GLN A 251 1.90 14.00 12.07
C GLN A 251 2.08 13.09 13.28
N SER A 252 2.06 13.66 14.48
CA SER A 252 2.10 12.90 15.72
C SER A 252 0.72 12.33 16.03
N GLY A 253 0.63 11.06 16.40
CA GLY A 253 -0.64 10.42 16.70
C GLY A 253 -0.59 8.90 16.57
N ARG A 254 -1.76 8.29 16.54
CA ARG A 254 -1.89 6.84 16.32
C ARG A 254 -1.88 6.55 14.81
N HIS A 255 -0.90 5.79 14.36
CA HIS A 255 -0.85 5.30 12.98
C HIS A 255 -1.82 4.14 12.82
N CYS A 256 -2.66 4.21 11.82
CA CYS A 256 -3.69 3.22 11.56
C CYS A 256 -3.91 3.02 10.07
N SER A 257 -4.49 1.89 9.72
CA SER A 257 -4.90 1.59 8.36
C SER A 257 -6.30 1.02 8.33
N ALA A 258 -6.96 1.20 7.20
CA ALA A 258 -8.19 0.49 6.86
C ALA A 258 -8.10 0.03 5.41
N ALA A 259 -9.06 -0.77 4.97
CA ALA A 259 -9.12 -1.16 3.59
C ALA A 259 -10.55 -1.14 3.05
N LEU A 260 -10.65 -1.05 1.72
CA LEU A 260 -11.89 -1.16 0.98
C LEU A 260 -11.76 -2.30 -0.02
N ILE A 261 -12.83 -3.09 -0.18
CA ILE A 261 -12.94 -4.07 -1.26
C ILE A 261 -14.01 -3.57 -2.23
N GLY A 262 -13.57 -3.17 -3.41
CA GLY A 262 -14.45 -2.82 -4.52
C GLY A 262 -14.92 -4.07 -5.25
N ARG A 263 -16.21 -4.15 -5.56
CA ARG A 263 -16.85 -5.28 -6.24
C ARG A 263 -17.50 -4.88 -7.57
N GLY A 264 -17.07 -3.74 -8.15
CA GLY A 264 -17.71 -3.17 -9.32
C GLY A 264 -19.14 -2.71 -9.00
N ASP A 265 -20.11 -3.08 -9.83
CA ASP A 265 -21.53 -2.70 -9.68
C ASP A 265 -22.17 -3.21 -8.38
N GLN A 266 -21.54 -4.16 -7.69
CA GLN A 266 -22.02 -4.67 -6.41
C GLN A 266 -21.62 -3.81 -5.21
N GLY A 267 -20.99 -2.65 -5.45
CA GLY A 267 -20.63 -1.67 -4.42
C GLY A 267 -19.29 -1.95 -3.75
N VAL A 268 -19.05 -1.26 -2.65
CA VAL A 268 -17.79 -1.26 -1.89
C VAL A 268 -18.03 -1.77 -0.47
N VAL A 269 -17.16 -2.63 -0.01
CA VAL A 269 -17.13 -3.12 1.38
C VAL A 269 -16.03 -2.39 2.12
N LEU A 270 -16.37 -1.79 3.26
CA LEU A 270 -15.42 -1.15 4.16
C LEU A 270 -14.95 -2.17 5.20
N LEU A 271 -13.65 -2.27 5.39
CA LEU A 271 -13.06 -3.15 6.39
C LEU A 271 -12.75 -2.37 7.68
N PRO A 272 -12.73 -3.02 8.85
CA PRO A 272 -12.41 -2.39 10.12
C PRO A 272 -11.02 -1.74 10.10
N ALA A 273 -10.86 -0.60 10.76
CA ALA A 273 -9.54 -0.02 10.96
C ALA A 273 -8.68 -0.86 11.92
N GLY A 274 -7.39 -0.87 11.68
CA GLY A 274 -6.37 -1.45 12.54
C GLY A 274 -5.32 -0.43 12.95
N GLU A 275 -4.61 -0.69 14.02
CA GLU A 275 -3.43 0.07 14.41
C GLU A 275 -2.20 -0.52 13.73
N GLN A 276 -1.33 0.35 13.22
CA GLN A 276 -0.05 0.00 12.61
C GLN A 276 1.08 0.14 13.64
N TRP A 277 1.99 -0.82 13.65
CA TRP A 277 3.20 -0.75 14.46
C TRP A 277 4.35 -0.27 13.58
N ILE A 278 4.69 1.00 13.77
CA ILE A 278 5.76 1.68 13.06
C ILE A 278 6.80 2.12 14.09
N GLU A 279 8.04 1.77 13.84
CA GLU A 279 9.19 2.22 14.61
C GLU A 279 9.95 3.28 13.81
N CYS A 280 10.50 4.28 14.49
CA CYS A 280 11.42 5.24 13.89
C CYS A 280 12.64 5.40 14.77
N GLU A 281 13.79 5.02 14.25
CA GLU A 281 15.07 5.08 14.93
C GLU A 281 16.12 5.66 14.00
N SER A 282 16.91 6.61 14.53
CA SER A 282 17.95 7.32 13.75
C SER A 282 17.41 7.85 12.42
N GLY A 283 16.21 8.43 12.45
CA GLY A 283 15.55 9.01 11.30
C GLY A 283 15.00 8.00 10.27
N ARG A 284 14.98 6.70 10.56
CA ARG A 284 14.49 5.67 9.63
C ARG A 284 13.25 5.00 10.16
N PHE A 285 12.24 4.91 9.32
CA PHE A 285 10.98 4.25 9.64
C PHE A 285 11.03 2.76 9.27
N ARG A 286 10.37 1.94 10.10
CA ARG A 286 10.18 0.50 9.85
C ARG A 286 8.77 0.08 10.26
N TYR A 287 8.05 -0.54 9.34
CA TYR A 287 6.79 -1.20 9.62
C TYR A 287 7.05 -2.59 10.17
N THR A 288 6.40 -2.96 11.28
CA THR A 288 6.64 -4.25 11.96
C THR A 288 5.39 -5.11 12.11
N GLY A 289 4.24 -4.58 11.69
CA GLY A 289 2.97 -5.27 11.78
C GLY A 289 1.84 -4.38 12.30
N GLY A 290 0.84 -5.01 12.89
CA GLY A 290 -0.30 -4.27 13.41
C GLY A 290 -1.27 -5.13 14.20
N SER A 291 -2.36 -4.50 14.60
CA SER A 291 -3.46 -5.16 15.31
C SER A 291 -4.82 -4.72 14.78
N LEU A 292 -5.77 -5.66 14.71
CA LEU A 292 -7.13 -5.49 14.20
C LEU A 292 -8.15 -6.16 15.15
N PRO A 293 -9.34 -5.59 15.36
CA PRO A 293 -9.69 -4.21 14.99
C PRO A 293 -9.04 -3.20 15.94
N ALA A 294 -8.96 -1.95 15.52
CA ALA A 294 -8.64 -0.83 16.41
C ALA A 294 -9.81 -0.55 17.38
N GLY A 295 -9.58 0.27 18.41
CA GLY A 295 -10.63 0.64 19.36
C GLY A 295 -11.77 1.45 18.71
N ASP A 296 -12.95 1.48 19.38
CA ASP A 296 -14.20 2.06 18.86
C ASP A 296 -14.07 3.50 18.39
N GLU A 297 -13.33 4.33 19.11
CA GLU A 297 -13.10 5.73 18.75
C GLU A 297 -12.51 5.84 17.34
N LEU A 298 -11.49 5.03 17.05
CA LEU A 298 -10.82 5.03 15.76
C LEU A 298 -11.72 4.40 14.67
N GLN A 299 -12.48 3.35 15.01
CA GLN A 299 -13.46 2.78 14.10
C GLN A 299 -14.49 3.82 13.65
N GLN A 300 -14.98 4.64 14.56
CA GLN A 300 -15.93 5.70 14.23
C GLN A 300 -15.29 6.83 13.41
N ALA A 301 -14.07 7.22 13.76
CA ALA A 301 -13.36 8.30 13.06
C ALA A 301 -13.10 7.99 11.58
N VAL A 302 -12.77 6.73 11.23
CA VAL A 302 -12.46 6.35 9.85
C VAL A 302 -13.71 6.18 8.96
N LEU A 303 -14.90 6.01 9.52
CA LEU A 303 -16.10 5.69 8.74
C LEU A 303 -16.48 6.77 7.72
N ALA A 304 -16.44 8.05 8.12
CA ALA A 304 -16.83 9.15 7.23
C ALA A 304 -15.88 9.29 6.04
N PRO A 305 -14.54 9.39 6.23
CA PRO A 305 -13.61 9.48 5.10
C PRO A 305 -13.61 8.21 4.22
N LEU A 306 -13.75 7.01 4.78
CA LEU A 306 -13.83 5.78 3.97
C LEU A 306 -15.12 5.73 3.13
N ARG A 307 -16.26 6.16 3.66
CA ARG A 307 -17.51 6.27 2.91
C ARG A 307 -17.39 7.30 1.78
N GLN A 308 -16.77 8.44 2.06
CA GLN A 308 -16.52 9.45 1.05
C GLN A 308 -15.61 8.92 -0.06
N LEU A 309 -14.52 8.25 0.29
CA LEU A 309 -13.66 7.56 -0.68
C LEU A 309 -14.44 6.55 -1.52
N ALA A 310 -15.26 5.70 -0.91
CA ALA A 310 -16.07 4.71 -1.62
C ALA A 310 -17.03 5.35 -2.63
N ILE A 311 -17.61 6.50 -2.29
CA ILE A 311 -18.49 7.27 -3.20
C ILE A 311 -17.69 7.87 -4.35
N LEU A 312 -16.57 8.52 -4.06
CA LEU A 312 -15.72 9.20 -5.06
C LEU A 312 -15.09 8.23 -6.06
N LEU A 313 -14.74 7.02 -5.60
CA LEU A 313 -14.16 5.98 -6.45
C LEU A 313 -15.19 5.24 -7.30
N GLY A 314 -16.47 5.40 -6.99
CA GLY A 314 -17.55 4.73 -7.71
C GLY A 314 -17.44 3.20 -7.64
N GLY A 315 -17.83 2.52 -8.70
CA GLY A 315 -17.85 1.05 -8.78
C GLY A 315 -16.48 0.42 -9.07
N PHE A 316 -15.40 0.79 -8.36
CA PHE A 316 -14.11 0.16 -8.55
C PHE A 316 -14.12 -1.33 -8.17
N ARG A 317 -13.14 -2.07 -8.65
CA ARG A 317 -12.94 -3.49 -8.31
C ARG A 317 -11.57 -3.66 -7.67
N GLY A 318 -11.47 -4.58 -6.71
CA GLY A 318 -10.21 -4.95 -6.09
C GLY A 318 -10.03 -4.38 -4.69
N TRP A 319 -8.82 -4.51 -4.18
CA TRP A 319 -8.42 -4.05 -2.85
C TRP A 319 -7.81 -2.65 -2.92
N LEU A 320 -8.18 -1.81 -1.95
CA LEU A 320 -7.58 -0.50 -1.74
C LEU A 320 -7.26 -0.34 -0.25
N GLY A 321 -5.99 -0.19 0.08
CA GLY A 321 -5.56 0.14 1.44
C GLY A 321 -5.51 1.64 1.65
N VAL A 322 -5.80 2.11 2.86
CA VAL A 322 -5.74 3.52 3.23
C VAL A 322 -5.03 3.65 4.57
N ASP A 323 -3.95 4.40 4.58
CA ASP A 323 -3.15 4.66 5.78
C ASP A 323 -3.47 6.04 6.33
N PHE A 324 -3.66 6.12 7.66
CA PHE A 324 -4.08 7.30 8.39
C PHE A 324 -3.15 7.59 9.55
N VAL A 325 -3.13 8.85 9.95
CA VAL A 325 -2.72 9.25 11.31
C VAL A 325 -3.93 9.87 12.01
N PHE A 326 -4.26 9.32 13.18
CA PHE A 326 -5.25 9.87 14.07
C PHE A 326 -4.53 10.76 15.07
N VAL A 327 -4.52 12.06 14.78
CA VAL A 327 -3.77 13.06 15.54
C VAL A 327 -4.45 13.39 16.87
N GLU A 328 -3.69 13.93 17.80
CA GLU A 328 -4.22 14.42 19.05
C GLU A 328 -5.27 15.53 18.78
N GLY A 329 -6.43 15.46 19.44
CA GLY A 329 -7.57 16.34 19.13
C GLY A 329 -8.64 15.66 18.25
N GLY A 330 -8.44 14.41 17.83
CA GLY A 330 -9.46 13.59 17.16
C GLY A 330 -9.57 13.79 15.64
N GLU A 331 -8.62 14.49 15.05
CA GLU A 331 -8.56 14.63 13.59
C GLU A 331 -7.92 13.41 12.92
N LEU A 332 -8.47 13.00 11.78
CA LEU A 332 -7.93 11.93 10.96
C LEU A 332 -7.32 12.51 9.67
N GLN A 333 -6.07 12.18 9.39
CA GLN A 333 -5.39 12.57 8.16
C GLN A 333 -5.02 11.34 7.33
N ILE A 334 -5.40 11.33 6.07
CA ILE A 334 -5.01 10.29 5.11
C ILE A 334 -3.58 10.57 4.66
N VAL A 335 -2.67 9.63 4.93
CA VAL A 335 -1.24 9.76 4.61
C VAL A 335 -0.91 9.12 3.28
N GLU A 336 -1.63 8.03 2.93
CA GLU A 336 -1.38 7.23 1.75
C GLU A 336 -2.61 6.41 1.36
N ILE A 337 -2.78 6.20 0.06
CA ILE A 337 -3.73 5.23 -0.50
C ILE A 337 -2.93 4.21 -1.30
N ASN A 338 -3.09 2.93 -0.95
CA ASN A 338 -2.38 1.81 -1.56
C ASN A 338 -3.33 1.07 -2.52
N PRO A 339 -3.20 1.22 -3.85
CA PRO A 339 -4.15 0.68 -4.82
C PRO A 339 -3.92 -0.81 -5.13
N ARG A 340 -3.67 -1.60 -4.10
CA ARG A 340 -3.35 -3.03 -4.17
C ARG A 340 -3.64 -3.75 -2.87
N LEU A 341 -3.52 -5.08 -2.88
CA LEU A 341 -3.50 -5.86 -1.65
C LEU A 341 -2.37 -5.37 -0.74
N CYS A 342 -2.67 -5.16 0.54
CA CYS A 342 -1.73 -4.70 1.54
C CYS A 342 -1.36 -5.81 2.51
N THR A 343 -0.25 -5.65 3.21
CA THR A 343 0.26 -6.59 4.21
C THR A 343 -0.72 -6.82 5.37
N SER A 344 -1.59 -5.83 5.65
CA SER A 344 -2.70 -5.93 6.60
C SER A 344 -3.71 -7.04 6.26
N TYR A 345 -3.72 -7.56 5.02
CA TYR A 345 -4.52 -8.73 4.66
C TYR A 345 -4.22 -9.92 5.58
N ALA A 346 -2.96 -10.10 6.00
CA ALA A 346 -2.56 -11.15 6.95
C ALA A 346 -3.32 -11.05 8.30
N GLY A 347 -3.60 -9.83 8.76
CA GLY A 347 -4.42 -9.58 9.93
C GLY A 347 -5.92 -9.75 9.66
N TYR A 348 -6.40 -9.16 8.56
CA TYR A 348 -7.82 -9.26 8.20
C TYR A 348 -8.31 -10.70 8.03
N ARG A 349 -7.51 -11.58 7.40
CA ARG A 349 -7.86 -12.99 7.24
C ARG A 349 -7.99 -13.74 8.57
N LEU A 350 -7.28 -13.32 9.60
CA LEU A 350 -7.38 -13.88 10.95
C LEU A 350 -8.60 -13.36 11.71
N LEU A 351 -8.96 -12.10 11.46
CA LEU A 351 -10.11 -11.44 12.08
C LEU A 351 -11.43 -11.83 11.42
N ALA A 352 -11.46 -12.05 10.11
CA ALA A 352 -12.67 -12.34 9.35
C ALA A 352 -13.20 -13.75 9.64
N GLU A 353 -14.50 -13.85 9.89
CA GLU A 353 -15.25 -15.13 9.86
C GLU A 353 -15.78 -15.40 8.46
N THR A 354 -15.96 -14.33 7.68
CA THR A 354 -16.38 -14.39 6.28
C THR A 354 -15.17 -14.49 5.36
N SER A 355 -15.29 -15.24 4.27
CA SER A 355 -14.21 -15.37 3.28
C SER A 355 -13.95 -14.06 2.55
N LEU A 356 -12.89 -13.34 2.90
CA LEU A 356 -12.47 -12.12 2.20
C LEU A 356 -12.17 -12.37 0.70
N PRO A 357 -11.49 -13.45 0.30
CA PRO A 357 -11.34 -13.78 -1.12
C PRO A 357 -12.68 -13.99 -1.84
N GLY A 358 -13.68 -14.57 -1.16
CA GLY A 358 -15.04 -14.69 -1.70
C GLY A 358 -15.66 -13.31 -1.99
N VAL A 359 -15.48 -12.35 -1.07
CA VAL A 359 -15.92 -10.96 -1.27
C VAL A 359 -15.22 -10.33 -2.47
N LEU A 360 -13.88 -10.49 -2.56
CA LEU A 360 -13.08 -9.97 -3.66
C LEU A 360 -13.47 -10.56 -5.02
N CYS A 361 -13.81 -11.84 -5.05
CA CYS A 361 -14.28 -12.54 -6.25
C CYS A 361 -15.76 -12.29 -6.60
N GLY A 362 -16.49 -11.56 -5.76
CA GLY A 362 -17.89 -11.25 -5.99
C GLY A 362 -18.86 -12.38 -5.64
N ASP A 363 -18.47 -13.34 -4.76
CA ASP A 363 -19.28 -14.50 -4.36
C ASP A 363 -20.43 -14.16 -3.43
N PHE A 364 -20.42 -12.97 -2.85
CA PHE A 364 -21.47 -12.51 -1.96
C PHE A 364 -22.61 -11.90 -2.77
N ALA A 365 -23.79 -12.53 -2.70
CA ALA A 365 -25.01 -11.99 -3.27
C ALA A 365 -25.32 -10.62 -2.64
N VAL A 366 -25.70 -9.68 -3.49
CA VAL A 366 -26.27 -8.40 -3.06
C VAL A 366 -27.53 -8.73 -2.24
N GLY A 367 -27.51 -8.43 -0.94
CA GLY A 367 -28.72 -8.45 -0.13
C GLY A 367 -28.74 -9.30 1.14
N GLY A 368 -27.65 -9.92 1.58
CA GLY A 368 -27.80 -10.84 2.70
C GLY A 368 -26.68 -11.04 3.70
N GLY A 369 -25.48 -10.64 3.45
CA GLY A 369 -24.39 -10.93 4.39
C GLY A 369 -23.55 -9.70 4.70
N GLU A 370 -23.72 -9.12 5.87
CA GLU A 370 -22.67 -8.30 6.45
C GLU A 370 -21.45 -9.18 6.69
N LEU A 371 -20.23 -8.62 6.47
CA LEU A 371 -19.02 -9.31 6.87
C LEU A 371 -19.07 -9.52 8.38
N SER A 372 -18.89 -10.77 8.81
CA SER A 372 -18.75 -11.08 10.22
C SER A 372 -17.28 -11.09 10.64
N TRP A 373 -17.04 -10.56 11.81
CA TRP A 373 -15.73 -10.40 12.40
C TRP A 373 -15.69 -11.06 13.77
N ARG A 374 -14.57 -11.66 14.08
CA ARG A 374 -14.30 -12.15 15.45
C ARG A 374 -14.30 -10.98 16.41
N SER A 375 -14.75 -11.20 17.63
CA SER A 375 -14.75 -10.20 18.70
C SER A 375 -13.35 -9.96 19.27
N GLU A 376 -12.45 -10.92 19.11
CA GLU A 376 -11.10 -10.86 19.66
C GLU A 376 -10.17 -10.05 18.75
N ARG A 377 -9.32 -9.24 19.38
CA ARG A 377 -8.27 -8.50 18.68
C ARG A 377 -7.19 -9.46 18.19
N VAL A 378 -6.83 -9.36 16.93
CA VAL A 378 -5.75 -10.15 16.34
C VAL A 378 -4.52 -9.28 16.09
N ASN A 379 -3.35 -9.86 16.30
CA ASN A 379 -2.06 -9.22 16.02
C ASN A 379 -1.40 -9.98 14.86
N PHE A 380 -0.73 -9.24 14.00
CA PHE A 380 0.05 -9.80 12.91
C PHE A 380 1.40 -9.09 12.82
N ARG A 381 2.41 -9.81 12.38
CA ARG A 381 3.76 -9.30 12.12
C ARG A 381 4.14 -9.54 10.67
N VAL A 382 5.09 -8.73 10.24
CA VAL A 382 5.64 -8.77 8.88
C VAL A 382 7.12 -9.05 8.97
#